data_ac37cb4b56e36a6d24328f690bd720f3
#
_entry.id   ac37cb4b56e36a6d24328f690bd720f3
#
_cell.length_a   1.000
_cell.length_b   1.000
_cell.length_c   1.000
_cell.angle_alpha   90.00
_cell.angle_beta   90.00
_cell.angle_gamma   90.00
#
_symmetry.space_group_name_H-M   'P 1'
#
loop_
_entity.id
_entity.type
_entity.pdbx_description
1 polymer ?
#
loop_
_entity_poly.entity_id
_entity_poly.type
_entity_poly.pdbx_seq_one_letter_code
_entity_poly.pdbx_strand_id
1 'polypeptide(L)'
;TTGGLGPTYDDLTKQTVCETFGKPLVLREDVLEHIRTYFARNVHLVMPENNRQQAEFPADCVIFDNPVGTAPGCAFEAEGVHVLMLPGPPFEMRTMLQSWAVPYLRGLSKEVIVSHERRTFGLGDSTMEDLMRERISRMKNPSLATYAKPSEVRLRATAKADSAEAAE
;
A
#
# COMPACT_ATOMS: atom_id res chain seq x y z
N THR A 1 -4.98 2.81 -2.95
CA THR A 1 -5.20 2.55 -4.38
C THR A 1 -3.90 2.63 -5.17
N THR A 2 -3.86 2.04 -6.38
CA THR A 2 -2.70 2.10 -7.29
C THR A 2 -3.18 2.40 -8.72
N GLY A 3 -2.41 3.23 -9.45
CA GLY A 3 -2.71 3.65 -10.82
C GLY A 3 -3.55 4.93 -10.91
N GLY A 4 -3.60 5.49 -12.14
CA GLY A 4 -4.33 6.72 -12.44
C GLY A 4 -3.72 7.99 -11.85
N LEU A 5 -2.38 8.02 -11.70
CA LEU A 5 -1.61 9.18 -11.24
C LEU A 5 -0.73 9.77 -12.35
N GLY A 6 -0.83 9.27 -13.56
CA GLY A 6 -0.07 9.72 -14.72
C GLY A 6 -0.55 11.06 -15.28
N PRO A 7 0.03 11.47 -16.44
CA PRO A 7 -0.28 12.75 -17.05
C PRO A 7 -1.38 12.67 -18.11
N THR A 8 -2.02 11.51 -18.30
CA THR A 8 -3.02 11.31 -19.37
C THR A 8 -4.43 11.66 -18.90
N TYR A 9 -5.34 11.91 -19.84
CA TYR A 9 -6.69 12.39 -19.52
C TYR A 9 -7.52 11.36 -18.75
N ASP A 10 -7.16 10.09 -18.79
CA ASP A 10 -7.79 8.97 -18.09
C ASP A 10 -7.16 8.69 -16.71
N ASP A 11 -6.11 9.43 -16.34
CA ASP A 11 -5.50 9.39 -15.02
C ASP A 11 -6.32 10.25 -14.02
N LEU A 12 -7.47 9.74 -13.61
CA LEU A 12 -8.45 10.46 -12.78
C LEU A 12 -8.44 10.07 -11.31
N THR A 13 -7.61 9.11 -10.89
CA THR A 13 -7.65 8.57 -9.51
C THR A 13 -7.46 9.66 -8.47
N LYS A 14 -6.45 10.50 -8.62
CA LYS A 14 -6.13 11.54 -7.65
C LYS A 14 -7.24 12.58 -7.54
N GLN A 15 -7.75 13.07 -8.67
CA GLN A 15 -8.86 14.02 -8.71
C GLN A 15 -10.10 13.42 -8.05
N THR A 16 -10.54 12.23 -8.49
CA THR A 16 -11.76 11.58 -7.98
C THR A 16 -11.69 11.31 -6.49
N VAL A 17 -10.57 10.79 -6.01
CA VAL A 17 -10.37 10.52 -4.57
C VAL A 17 -10.38 11.83 -3.78
N CYS A 18 -9.67 12.85 -4.24
CA CYS A 18 -9.62 14.13 -3.54
C CYS A 18 -10.98 14.84 -3.52
N GLU A 19 -11.73 14.80 -4.63
CA GLU A 19 -13.10 15.33 -4.68
C GLU A 19 -14.03 14.60 -3.70
N THR A 20 -13.93 13.25 -3.63
CA THR A 20 -14.73 12.43 -2.71
C THR A 20 -14.53 12.81 -1.25
N PHE A 21 -13.30 13.14 -0.86
CA PHE A 21 -12.95 13.54 0.50
C PHE A 21 -12.90 15.07 0.71
N GLY A 22 -13.39 15.87 -0.24
CA GLY A 22 -13.39 17.32 -0.14
C GLY A 22 -12.01 17.96 -0.01
N LYS A 23 -10.97 17.33 -0.54
CA LYS A 23 -9.57 17.78 -0.50
C LYS A 23 -9.21 18.51 -1.79
N PRO A 24 -9.12 19.85 -1.81
CA PRO A 24 -8.71 20.57 -3.01
C PRO A 24 -7.27 20.24 -3.38
N LEU A 25 -7.05 20.05 -4.69
CA LEU A 25 -5.71 19.90 -5.23
C LEU A 25 -5.04 21.26 -5.38
N VAL A 26 -3.81 21.36 -4.94
CA VAL A 26 -2.93 22.53 -5.10
C VAL A 26 -1.63 22.11 -5.78
N LEU A 27 -1.10 23.00 -6.62
CA LEU A 27 0.19 22.76 -7.24
C LEU A 27 1.31 22.80 -6.20
N ARG A 28 2.14 21.78 -6.19
CA ARG A 28 3.34 21.67 -5.37
C ARG A 28 4.56 21.98 -6.25
N GLU A 29 5.12 23.17 -6.11
CA GLU A 29 6.28 23.60 -6.91
C GLU A 29 7.54 22.75 -6.64
N ASP A 30 7.72 22.27 -5.42
CA ASP A 30 8.80 21.35 -5.05
C ASP A 30 8.72 20.04 -5.83
N VAL A 31 7.53 19.48 -5.96
CA VAL A 31 7.26 18.26 -6.73
C VAL A 31 7.41 18.52 -8.24
N LEU A 32 6.92 19.65 -8.72
CA LEU A 32 7.02 20.02 -10.12
C LEU A 32 8.48 20.15 -10.55
N GLU A 33 9.33 20.76 -9.72
CA GLU A 33 10.76 20.87 -9.99
C GLU A 33 11.46 19.52 -9.97
N HIS A 34 11.04 18.61 -9.07
CA HIS A 34 11.53 17.23 -9.08
C HIS A 34 11.21 16.52 -10.40
N ILE A 35 9.99 16.65 -10.91
CA ILE A 35 9.56 16.06 -12.19
C ILE A 35 10.38 16.67 -13.35
N ARG A 36 10.55 18.01 -13.40
CA ARG A 36 11.38 18.67 -14.40
C ARG A 36 12.81 18.13 -14.40
N THR A 37 13.38 17.98 -13.20
CA THR A 37 14.72 17.44 -13.03
C THR A 37 14.82 15.99 -13.52
N TYR A 38 13.81 15.17 -13.25
CA TYR A 38 13.73 13.80 -13.74
C TYR A 38 13.73 13.75 -15.27
N PHE A 39 12.92 14.59 -15.95
CA PHE A 39 12.89 14.69 -17.40
C PHE A 39 14.24 15.11 -17.97
N ALA A 40 14.87 16.12 -17.39
CA ALA A 40 16.18 16.62 -17.85
C ALA A 40 17.27 15.56 -17.74
N ARG A 41 17.29 14.78 -16.65
CA ARG A 41 18.34 13.80 -16.37
C ARG A 41 18.15 12.44 -17.05
N ASN A 42 16.92 11.95 -17.10
CA ASN A 42 16.65 10.56 -17.47
C ASN A 42 16.03 10.43 -18.87
N VAL A 43 15.30 11.44 -19.32
CA VAL A 43 14.60 11.41 -20.61
C VAL A 43 15.28 12.33 -21.63
N HIS A 44 16.11 13.28 -21.16
CA HIS A 44 16.78 14.30 -21.98
C HIS A 44 15.80 15.15 -22.81
N LEU A 45 14.58 15.33 -22.31
CA LEU A 45 13.52 16.11 -22.95
C LEU A 45 13.01 17.19 -21.99
N VAL A 46 12.36 18.18 -22.56
CA VAL A 46 11.57 19.14 -21.77
C VAL A 46 10.31 18.46 -21.29
N MET A 47 9.98 18.65 -20.02
CA MET A 47 8.75 18.12 -19.43
C MET A 47 7.51 18.66 -20.17
N PRO A 48 6.64 17.80 -20.71
CA PRO A 48 5.37 18.23 -21.31
C PRO A 48 4.44 18.88 -20.27
N GLU A 49 3.61 19.84 -20.73
CA GLU A 49 2.74 20.60 -19.82
C GLU A 49 1.73 19.73 -19.07
N ASN A 50 1.23 18.67 -19.68
CA ASN A 50 0.30 17.72 -19.03
C ASN A 50 0.92 16.99 -17.82
N ASN A 51 2.24 16.91 -17.71
CA ASN A 51 2.89 16.36 -16.52
C ASN A 51 2.72 17.25 -15.29
N ARG A 52 2.31 18.52 -15.46
CA ARG A 52 2.02 19.45 -14.36
C ARG A 52 0.97 18.88 -13.39
N GLN A 53 -0.06 18.20 -13.90
CA GLN A 53 -1.07 17.56 -13.04
C GLN A 53 -0.50 16.51 -12.08
N GLN A 54 0.67 15.93 -12.38
CA GLN A 54 1.33 15.00 -11.49
C GLN A 54 1.86 15.67 -10.22
N ALA A 55 2.08 17.00 -10.27
CA ALA A 55 2.51 17.80 -9.13
C ALA A 55 1.36 18.46 -8.34
N GLU A 56 0.11 18.15 -8.67
CA GLU A 56 -1.06 18.65 -7.94
C GLU A 56 -1.46 17.63 -6.84
N PHE A 57 -1.53 18.10 -5.59
CA PHE A 57 -1.80 17.27 -4.42
C PHE A 57 -2.65 18.03 -3.38
N PRO A 58 -3.34 17.34 -2.46
CA PRO A 58 -3.90 17.98 -1.28
C PRO A 58 -2.82 18.73 -0.49
N ALA A 59 -3.14 19.91 0.01
CA ALA A 59 -2.16 20.74 0.72
C ALA A 59 -1.56 20.07 1.96
N ASP A 60 -2.34 19.22 2.61
CA ASP A 60 -2.04 18.54 3.87
C ASP A 60 -1.59 17.06 3.69
N CYS A 61 -1.25 16.65 2.49
CA CYS A 61 -0.79 15.28 2.25
C CYS A 61 0.71 15.12 2.49
N VAL A 62 1.09 13.89 2.77
CA VAL A 62 2.50 13.43 2.74
C VAL A 62 2.81 12.96 1.33
N ILE A 63 3.79 13.59 0.67
CA ILE A 63 4.25 13.19 -0.65
C ILE A 63 5.15 11.96 -0.54
N PHE A 64 4.96 11.02 -1.44
CA PHE A 64 5.82 9.86 -1.63
C PHE A 64 6.60 10.04 -2.92
N ASP A 65 7.88 10.36 -2.80
CA ASP A 65 8.75 10.56 -3.94
C ASP A 65 8.88 9.28 -4.78
N ASN A 66 8.93 9.48 -6.10
CA ASN A 66 9.14 8.41 -7.07
C ASN A 66 10.54 8.51 -7.69
N PRO A 67 11.53 7.75 -7.20
CA PRO A 67 12.89 7.82 -7.73
C PRO A 67 13.06 7.13 -9.09
N VAL A 68 12.06 6.37 -9.54
CA VAL A 68 12.13 5.51 -10.74
C VAL A 68 11.09 5.87 -11.81
N GLY A 69 10.34 6.95 -11.60
CA GLY A 69 9.31 7.43 -12.53
C GLY A 69 8.95 8.89 -12.29
N THR A 70 7.93 9.38 -12.99
CA THR A 70 7.50 10.79 -12.93
C THR A 70 6.29 11.03 -12.04
N ALA A 71 5.55 9.99 -11.67
CA ALA A 71 4.32 10.12 -10.90
C ALA A 71 4.58 9.87 -9.41
N PRO A 72 4.68 10.89 -8.56
CA PRO A 72 4.75 10.69 -7.11
C PRO A 72 3.43 10.14 -6.58
N GLY A 73 3.50 9.44 -5.45
CA GLY A 73 2.33 9.07 -4.67
C GLY A 73 2.09 10.06 -3.54
N CYS A 74 1.03 9.82 -2.78
CA CYS A 74 0.79 10.55 -1.55
C CYS A 74 -0.04 9.76 -0.56
N ALA A 75 -0.07 10.25 0.68
CA ALA A 75 -1.01 9.83 1.71
C ALA A 75 -1.62 11.05 2.40
N PHE A 76 -2.89 10.96 2.75
CA PHE A 76 -3.56 11.91 3.62
C PHE A 76 -4.58 11.20 4.51
N GLU A 77 -5.01 11.90 5.55
CA GLU A 77 -6.12 11.45 6.40
C GLU A 77 -7.34 12.32 6.16
N ALA A 78 -8.50 11.69 6.05
CA ALA A 78 -9.79 12.37 6.02
C ALA A 78 -10.85 11.48 6.67
N GLU A 79 -11.69 12.08 7.53
CA GLU A 79 -12.80 11.39 8.21
C GLU A 79 -12.37 10.11 8.98
N GLY A 80 -11.15 10.11 9.52
CA GLY A 80 -10.59 8.95 10.22
C GLY A 80 -10.10 7.82 9.31
N VAL A 81 -10.04 8.07 7.99
CA VAL A 81 -9.54 7.12 6.98
C VAL A 81 -8.21 7.61 6.42
N HIS A 82 -7.20 6.75 6.42
CA HIS A 82 -5.95 7.02 5.73
C HIS A 82 -6.02 6.55 4.28
N VAL A 83 -5.87 7.49 3.37
CA VAL A 83 -5.90 7.26 1.92
C VAL A 83 -4.48 7.31 1.39
N LEU A 84 -4.05 6.25 0.72
CA LEU A 84 -2.75 6.17 0.05
C LEU A 84 -2.96 5.96 -1.44
N MET A 85 -2.28 6.76 -2.25
CA MET A 85 -2.30 6.68 -3.71
C MET A 85 -0.88 6.43 -4.22
N LEU A 86 -0.71 5.35 -4.97
CA LEU A 86 0.57 4.92 -5.54
C LEU A 86 0.44 4.79 -7.07
N PRO A 87 1.55 4.92 -7.83
CA PRO A 87 1.53 4.75 -9.28
C PRO A 87 1.14 3.34 -9.70
N GLY A 88 0.75 3.19 -10.98
CA GLY A 88 0.31 1.92 -11.55
C GLY A 88 1.43 0.93 -11.89
N PRO A 89 2.52 1.35 -12.53
CA PRO A 89 3.59 0.43 -12.92
C PRO A 89 4.16 -0.35 -11.73
N PRO A 90 4.20 -1.70 -11.77
CA PRO A 90 4.52 -2.52 -10.60
C PRO A 90 5.89 -2.23 -9.97
N PHE A 91 6.88 -1.85 -10.76
CA PHE A 91 8.22 -1.53 -10.24
C PHE A 91 8.23 -0.20 -9.47
N GLU A 92 7.51 0.83 -9.94
CA GLU A 92 7.33 2.11 -9.25
C GLU A 92 6.53 1.90 -7.96
N MET A 93 5.38 1.26 -8.07
CA MET A 93 4.49 0.98 -6.94
C MET A 93 5.20 0.21 -5.82
N ARG A 94 5.95 -0.85 -6.15
CA ARG A 94 6.67 -1.65 -5.14
C ARG A 94 7.76 -0.85 -4.44
N THR A 95 8.51 -0.06 -5.20
CA THR A 95 9.55 0.82 -4.64
C THR A 95 8.93 1.80 -3.64
N MET A 96 7.85 2.47 -4.02
CA MET A 96 7.20 3.46 -3.16
C MET A 96 6.46 2.81 -1.99
N LEU A 97 5.86 1.64 -2.20
CA LEU A 97 5.23 0.87 -1.12
C LEU A 97 6.24 0.57 0.00
N GLN A 98 7.44 0.11 -0.37
CA GLN A 98 8.47 -0.25 0.60
C GLN A 98 9.11 0.97 1.27
N SER A 99 9.41 2.01 0.47
CA SER A 99 10.15 3.17 0.95
C SER A 99 9.29 4.19 1.72
N TRP A 100 7.99 4.29 1.40
CA TRP A 100 7.11 5.32 1.93
C TRP A 100 5.84 4.78 2.58
N ALA A 101 5.04 3.98 1.85
CA ALA A 101 3.73 3.58 2.33
C ALA A 101 3.80 2.65 3.55
N VAL A 102 4.71 1.67 3.55
CA VAL A 102 4.90 0.78 4.71
C VAL A 102 5.40 1.53 5.94
N PRO A 103 6.43 2.40 5.88
CA PRO A 103 6.80 3.25 7.01
C PRO A 103 5.67 4.16 7.51
N TYR A 104 4.93 4.79 6.59
CA TYR A 104 3.76 5.60 6.93
C TYR A 104 2.73 4.79 7.72
N LEU A 105 2.31 3.64 7.21
CA LEU A 105 1.33 2.77 7.86
C LEU A 105 1.83 2.24 9.22
N ARG A 106 3.12 1.90 9.32
CA ARG A 106 3.71 1.49 10.61
C ARG A 106 3.69 2.59 11.66
N GLY A 107 3.77 3.85 11.23
CA GLY A 107 3.64 5.00 12.13
C GLY A 107 2.25 5.19 12.72
N LEU A 108 1.22 4.61 12.11
CA LEU A 108 -0.18 4.73 12.56
C LEU A 108 -0.55 3.76 13.68
N SER A 109 0.20 2.68 13.87
CA SER A 109 -0.07 1.69 14.90
C SER A 109 1.21 1.32 15.65
N LYS A 110 1.07 1.16 16.97
CA LYS A 110 2.14 0.61 17.82
C LYS A 110 2.08 -0.92 17.90
N GLU A 111 1.00 -1.51 17.42
CA GLU A 111 0.76 -2.94 17.51
C GLU A 111 1.61 -3.71 16.50
N VAL A 112 2.10 -4.85 16.93
CA VAL A 112 2.89 -5.80 16.14
C VAL A 112 2.04 -7.00 15.78
N ILE A 113 2.13 -7.45 14.54
CA ILE A 113 1.48 -8.67 14.06
C ILE A 113 2.56 -9.69 13.76
N VAL A 114 2.51 -10.84 14.43
CA VAL A 114 3.39 -11.98 14.20
C VAL A 114 2.58 -13.14 13.65
N SER A 115 3.10 -13.80 12.62
CA SER A 115 2.46 -14.97 12.00
C SER A 115 3.43 -16.12 11.90
N HIS A 116 2.99 -17.30 12.35
CA HIS A 116 3.71 -18.56 12.19
C HIS A 116 2.94 -19.48 11.26
N GLU A 117 3.63 -20.10 10.31
CA GLU A 117 3.04 -21.08 9.39
C GLU A 117 3.61 -22.47 9.63
N ARG A 118 2.72 -23.48 9.58
CA ARG A 118 3.09 -24.88 9.51
C ARG A 118 2.52 -25.49 8.23
N ARG A 119 3.35 -26.25 7.52
CA ARG A 119 2.95 -26.98 6.33
C ARG A 119 2.63 -28.41 6.70
N THR A 120 1.53 -28.92 6.21
CA THR A 120 1.10 -30.31 6.37
C THR A 120 0.95 -30.97 5.01
N PHE A 121 1.33 -32.22 4.92
CA PHE A 121 1.23 -33.04 3.72
C PHE A 121 0.34 -34.24 4.00
N GLY A 122 -0.37 -34.71 2.97
CA GLY A 122 -1.22 -35.90 3.08
C GLY A 122 -2.58 -35.66 3.75
N LEU A 123 -2.90 -34.43 4.14
CA LEU A 123 -4.21 -34.02 4.61
C LEU A 123 -4.85 -33.11 3.58
N GLY A 124 -6.13 -33.34 3.27
CA GLY A 124 -6.92 -32.41 2.47
C GLY A 124 -7.35 -31.18 3.28
N ASP A 125 -7.68 -30.10 2.58
CA ASP A 125 -8.10 -28.84 3.21
C ASP A 125 -9.32 -29.03 4.12
N SER A 126 -10.36 -29.72 3.64
CA SER A 126 -11.57 -30.04 4.43
C SER A 126 -11.27 -30.85 5.68
N THR A 127 -10.33 -31.79 5.62
CA THR A 127 -9.92 -32.59 6.78
C THR A 127 -9.18 -31.73 7.79
N MET A 128 -8.28 -30.87 7.34
CA MET A 128 -7.57 -29.93 8.22
C MET A 128 -8.54 -28.95 8.88
N GLU A 129 -9.47 -28.39 8.11
CA GLU A 129 -10.49 -27.48 8.63
C GLU A 129 -11.38 -28.17 9.68
N ASP A 130 -11.80 -29.40 9.44
CA ASP A 130 -12.60 -30.16 10.40
C ASP A 130 -11.84 -30.45 11.70
N LEU A 131 -10.58 -30.87 11.61
CA LEU A 131 -9.70 -31.09 12.76
C LEU A 131 -9.45 -29.81 13.58
N MET A 132 -9.41 -28.66 12.92
CA MET A 132 -9.09 -27.37 13.55
C MET A 132 -10.34 -26.52 13.84
N ARG A 133 -11.53 -26.94 13.43
CA ARG A 133 -12.80 -26.19 13.48
C ARG A 133 -13.04 -25.53 14.82
N GLU A 134 -12.96 -26.32 15.90
CA GLU A 134 -13.20 -25.81 17.23
C GLU A 134 -12.21 -24.74 17.65
N ARG A 135 -10.93 -24.91 17.31
CA ARG A 135 -9.87 -23.91 17.59
C ARG A 135 -10.04 -22.66 16.73
N ILE A 136 -10.28 -22.83 15.42
CA ILE A 136 -10.49 -21.71 14.50
C ILE A 136 -11.69 -20.85 14.95
N SER A 137 -12.79 -21.47 15.38
CA SER A 137 -13.99 -20.74 15.80
C SER A 137 -13.86 -20.02 17.14
N ARG A 138 -13.01 -20.52 18.05
CA ARG A 138 -12.85 -19.96 19.41
C ARG A 138 -11.69 -18.98 19.54
N MET A 139 -10.63 -19.18 18.76
CA MET A 139 -9.42 -18.34 18.86
C MET A 139 -9.58 -17.07 18.04
N LYS A 140 -9.47 -15.93 18.71
CA LYS A 140 -9.50 -14.61 18.07
C LYS A 140 -8.10 -13.99 17.98
N ASN A 141 -7.29 -14.18 19.02
CA ASN A 141 -5.92 -13.73 19.08
C ASN A 141 -5.08 -14.72 19.91
N PRO A 142 -4.20 -15.52 19.28
CA PRO A 142 -3.97 -15.58 17.85
C PRO A 142 -5.20 -16.12 17.07
N SER A 143 -5.39 -15.65 15.85
CA SER A 143 -6.33 -16.24 14.89
C SER A 143 -5.66 -17.41 14.17
N LEU A 144 -6.46 -18.41 13.79
CA LEU A 144 -6.00 -19.56 12.99
C LEU A 144 -6.70 -19.55 11.63
N ALA A 145 -5.94 -19.87 10.57
CA ALA A 145 -6.49 -20.01 9.23
C ALA A 145 -5.78 -21.13 8.47
N THR A 146 -6.51 -21.84 7.61
CA THR A 146 -5.98 -22.85 6.69
C THR A 146 -5.86 -22.26 5.29
N TYR A 147 -4.85 -22.69 4.54
CA TYR A 147 -4.60 -22.28 3.15
C TYR A 147 -4.25 -23.54 2.34
N ALA A 148 -5.14 -23.95 1.47
CA ALA A 148 -4.91 -25.03 0.54
C ALA A 148 -3.94 -24.64 -0.58
N LYS A 149 -3.00 -25.52 -0.87
CA LYS A 149 -2.12 -25.45 -2.03
C LYS A 149 -2.03 -26.84 -2.68
N PRO A 150 -1.55 -26.94 -3.92
CA PRO A 150 -1.30 -28.26 -4.51
C PRO A 150 -0.40 -29.12 -3.60
N SER A 151 -0.90 -30.27 -3.16
CA SER A 151 -0.21 -31.26 -2.31
C SER A 151 0.14 -30.83 -0.88
N GLU A 152 -0.24 -29.63 -0.43
CA GLU A 152 0.00 -29.19 0.94
C GLU A 152 -1.19 -28.37 1.49
N VAL A 153 -1.38 -28.41 2.80
CA VAL A 153 -2.23 -27.43 3.51
C VAL A 153 -1.35 -26.68 4.51
N ARG A 154 -1.44 -25.36 4.50
CA ARG A 154 -0.75 -24.50 5.46
C ARG A 154 -1.73 -24.07 6.56
N LEU A 155 -1.31 -24.25 7.78
CA LEU A 155 -1.96 -23.68 8.95
C LEU A 155 -1.17 -22.44 9.39
N ARG A 156 -1.85 -21.29 9.45
CA ARG A 156 -1.26 -20.03 9.93
C ARG A 156 -1.91 -19.63 11.25
N ALA A 157 -1.07 -19.40 12.26
CA ALA A 157 -1.45 -18.69 13.46
C ALA A 157 -0.99 -17.24 13.34
N THR A 158 -1.87 -16.27 13.62
CA THR A 158 -1.55 -14.84 13.57
C THR A 158 -1.95 -14.18 14.87
N ALA A 159 -0.98 -13.62 15.58
CA ALA A 159 -1.17 -12.88 16.81
C ALA A 159 -0.93 -11.38 16.60
N LYS A 160 -1.66 -10.58 17.36
CA LYS A 160 -1.54 -9.11 17.42
C LYS A 160 -1.30 -8.73 18.88
N ALA A 161 -0.23 -7.97 19.14
CA ALA A 161 0.14 -7.52 20.47
C ALA A 161 0.92 -6.19 20.45
N ASP A 162 1.20 -5.63 21.63
CA ASP A 162 1.94 -4.38 21.78
C ASP A 162 3.47 -4.57 21.60
N SER A 163 3.95 -5.80 21.59
CA SER A 163 5.35 -6.15 21.29
C SER A 163 5.46 -7.47 20.55
N ALA A 164 6.60 -7.68 19.88
CA ALA A 164 6.88 -8.94 19.17
C ALA A 164 6.94 -10.12 20.15
N GLU A 165 7.55 -9.93 21.32
CA GLU A 165 7.66 -10.97 22.36
C GLU A 165 6.29 -11.40 22.91
N ALA A 166 5.33 -10.45 22.99
CA ALA A 166 3.98 -10.76 23.43
C ALA A 166 3.12 -11.41 22.33
N ALA A 167 3.53 -11.26 21.06
CA ALA A 167 2.85 -11.84 19.91
C ALA A 167 3.37 -13.26 19.56
N GLU A 168 4.57 -13.63 20.00
CA GLU A 168 5.14 -14.97 19.83
C GLU A 168 4.59 -15.98 20.86
#